data_23f10af23a23b2dbb893204433c64a34
#
_entry.id   23f10af23a23b2dbb893204433c64a34
#
_cell.length_a   1.000
_cell.length_b   1.000
_cell.length_c   1.000
_cell.angle_alpha   90.00
_cell.angle_beta   90.00
_cell.angle_gamma   90.00
#
_symmetry.space_group_name_H-M   'P 1'
#
loop_
_entity.id
_entity.type
_entity.pdbx_description
1 polymer ?
#
loop_
_entity_poly.entity_id
_entity_poly.type
_entity_poly.pdbx_seq_one_letter_code
_entity_poly.pdbx_strand_id
1 'polypeptide(L)'
;DPPRHNQLRPILDQLFAEAIDKIEGVAQGIASSLLGSAKASSRIELVSAYANPLPANVLQNVLGIPQADWQGVQKWVEGVVAGHDYTSPVAAKMLGGTCAMALGGYFQALTRGCPVHAKPGGMVDLMVAQAEPQGMLRYEVQMTLVNLAVAGYLSAVFLLGTGTLNLLKHPEQLDLLRKRPELMSNAIEEMLRYDAPAQLADRYCAVDTEIGGVQLKAGDQVTAVLGSANRDPAVFDNPDTFDLQRTDCLAHLGFGDGIHYCLGAPLVRKVAPVGFKILLDQLPHLQLAGLPQWQTDPYLRSVVNLPVSIG
;
A
#
# COMPACT_ATOMS: atom_id res chain seq x y z
N ASP A 1 -11.36 10.52 -14.00
CA ASP A 1 -11.54 10.04 -15.36
C ASP A 1 -11.26 11.16 -16.38
N PRO A 2 -10.96 10.81 -17.67
CA PRO A 2 -10.80 11.81 -18.72
C PRO A 2 -12.02 12.74 -18.84
N PRO A 3 -11.81 14.03 -19.24
CA PRO A 3 -10.53 14.61 -19.65
C PRO A 3 -9.64 15.08 -18.47
N ARG A 4 -10.19 15.24 -17.27
CA ARG A 4 -9.47 15.83 -16.13
C ARG A 4 -8.32 14.94 -15.63
N HIS A 5 -8.51 13.64 -15.56
CA HIS A 5 -7.47 12.68 -15.18
C HIS A 5 -6.21 12.83 -16.06
N ASN A 6 -6.37 12.98 -17.38
CA ASN A 6 -5.23 13.11 -18.31
C ASN A 6 -4.39 14.38 -18.07
N GLN A 7 -4.96 15.41 -17.45
CA GLN A 7 -4.26 16.63 -17.07
C GLN A 7 -3.54 16.49 -15.74
N LEU A 8 -4.17 15.82 -14.77
CA LEU A 8 -3.67 15.71 -13.39
C LEU A 8 -2.63 14.60 -13.23
N ARG A 9 -2.84 13.45 -13.87
CA ARG A 9 -2.01 12.28 -13.67
C ARG A 9 -0.52 12.52 -13.99
N PRO A 10 -0.12 13.17 -15.09
CA PRO A 10 1.30 13.46 -15.37
C PRO A 10 1.95 14.36 -14.30
N ILE A 11 1.21 15.33 -13.76
CA ILE A 11 1.68 16.18 -12.67
C ILE A 11 1.94 15.34 -11.42
N LEU A 12 1.00 14.47 -11.06
CA LEU A 12 1.11 13.62 -9.88
C LEU A 12 2.24 12.60 -10.02
N ASP A 13 2.42 11.99 -11.19
CA ASP A 13 3.52 11.06 -11.45
C ASP A 13 4.88 11.73 -11.26
N GLN A 14 5.05 12.95 -11.78
CA GLN A 14 6.28 13.72 -11.62
C GLN A 14 6.57 14.06 -10.15
N LEU A 15 5.59 14.66 -9.45
CA LEU A 15 5.77 15.09 -8.07
C LEU A 15 5.97 13.92 -7.13
N PHE A 16 5.27 12.81 -7.37
CA PHE A 16 5.43 11.60 -6.58
C PHE A 16 6.83 10.98 -6.75
N ALA A 17 7.34 10.93 -8.00
CA ALA A 17 8.70 10.47 -8.26
C ALA A 17 9.75 11.33 -7.53
N GLU A 18 9.56 12.66 -7.50
CA GLU A 18 10.41 13.59 -6.75
C GLU A 18 10.34 13.33 -5.23
N ALA A 19 9.14 13.19 -4.67
CA ALA A 19 8.94 12.96 -3.25
C ALA A 19 9.57 11.65 -2.74
N ILE A 20 9.67 10.62 -3.61
CA ILE A 20 10.22 9.30 -3.24
C ILE A 20 11.68 9.09 -3.68
N ASP A 21 12.34 10.09 -4.22
CA ASP A 21 13.71 9.94 -4.77
C ASP A 21 14.69 9.32 -3.76
N LYS A 22 14.70 9.80 -2.53
CA LYS A 22 15.60 9.35 -1.46
C LYS A 22 14.96 8.46 -0.40
N ILE A 23 13.80 7.89 -0.70
CA ILE A 23 12.97 7.21 0.31
C ILE A 23 13.59 5.91 0.85
N GLU A 24 14.44 5.24 0.08
CA GLU A 24 15.08 3.98 0.48
C GLU A 24 15.95 4.15 1.73
N GLY A 25 16.74 5.23 1.81
CA GLY A 25 17.55 5.54 3.00
C GLY A 25 16.68 5.83 4.24
N VAL A 26 15.54 6.52 4.05
CA VAL A 26 14.56 6.76 5.11
C VAL A 26 13.94 5.43 5.58
N ALA A 27 13.50 4.60 4.64
CA ALA A 27 12.91 3.29 4.94
C ALA A 27 13.91 2.38 5.69
N GLN A 28 15.19 2.40 5.29
CA GLN A 28 16.26 1.64 5.96
C GLN A 28 16.44 2.06 7.43
N GLY A 29 16.49 3.36 7.70
CA GLY A 29 16.60 3.87 9.05
C GLY A 29 15.41 3.48 9.95
N ILE A 30 14.19 3.63 9.41
CA ILE A 30 12.95 3.27 10.12
C ILE A 30 12.93 1.75 10.39
N ALA A 31 13.15 0.91 9.38
CA ALA A 31 13.12 -0.54 9.49
C ALA A 31 14.12 -1.05 10.55
N SER A 32 15.36 -0.54 10.51
CA SER A 32 16.39 -0.93 11.49
C SER A 32 16.03 -0.52 12.92
N SER A 33 15.45 0.66 13.12
CA SER A 33 15.02 1.14 14.43
C SER A 33 13.89 0.29 15.00
N LEU A 34 12.87 -0.05 14.19
CA LEU A 34 11.73 -0.86 14.61
C LEU A 34 12.18 -2.26 15.07
N LEU A 35 13.02 -2.94 14.28
CA LEU A 35 13.50 -4.27 14.65
C LEU A 35 14.50 -4.25 15.81
N GLY A 36 15.28 -3.19 15.95
CA GLY A 36 16.15 -2.99 17.12
C GLY A 36 15.36 -3.02 18.42
N SER A 37 14.19 -2.39 18.45
CA SER A 37 13.29 -2.40 19.60
C SER A 37 12.59 -3.76 19.79
N ALA A 38 12.27 -4.46 18.71
CA ALA A 38 11.57 -5.74 18.75
C ALA A 38 12.44 -6.92 19.29
N LYS A 39 13.76 -6.85 19.12
CA LYS A 39 14.71 -7.90 19.54
C LYS A 39 14.80 -8.15 21.05
N ALA A 40 14.23 -7.28 21.86
CA ALA A 40 14.20 -7.48 23.32
C ALA A 40 13.31 -8.67 23.75
N SER A 41 12.48 -9.19 22.87
CA SER A 41 11.57 -10.32 23.13
C SER A 41 11.89 -11.50 22.22
N SER A 42 11.71 -12.74 22.70
CA SER A 42 11.84 -13.94 21.87
C SER A 42 10.64 -14.17 20.93
N ARG A 43 9.54 -13.46 21.17
CA ARG A 43 8.30 -13.49 20.36
C ARG A 43 7.78 -12.09 20.17
N ILE A 44 7.30 -11.80 18.96
CA ILE A 44 6.68 -10.52 18.62
C ILE A 44 5.40 -10.74 17.79
N GLU A 45 4.53 -9.76 17.81
CA GLU A 45 3.46 -9.64 16.83
C GLU A 45 3.98 -8.77 15.68
N LEU A 46 4.26 -9.41 14.53
CA LEU A 46 5.03 -8.80 13.45
C LEU A 46 4.29 -7.64 12.77
N VAL A 47 2.95 -7.72 12.68
CA VAL A 47 2.18 -6.67 11.99
C VAL A 47 2.28 -5.37 12.77
N SER A 48 2.01 -5.36 14.06
CA SER A 48 2.06 -4.15 14.89
C SER A 48 3.48 -3.68 15.20
N ALA A 49 4.45 -4.62 15.30
CA ALA A 49 5.83 -4.28 15.61
C ALA A 49 6.63 -3.77 14.40
N TYR A 50 6.26 -4.19 13.17
CA TYR A 50 7.05 -3.93 11.99
C TYR A 50 6.26 -3.63 10.72
N ALA A 51 5.36 -4.55 10.29
CA ALA A 51 4.73 -4.47 8.97
C ALA A 51 3.80 -3.26 8.82
N ASN A 52 3.16 -2.81 9.90
CA ASN A 52 2.36 -1.60 9.93
C ASN A 52 3.21 -0.32 10.14
N PRO A 53 4.07 -0.22 11.18
CA PRO A 53 4.77 1.05 11.44
C PRO A 53 5.81 1.41 10.38
N LEU A 54 6.42 0.45 9.68
CA LEU A 54 7.40 0.79 8.63
C LEU A 54 6.76 1.59 7.50
N PRO A 55 5.74 1.10 6.77
CA PRO A 55 5.15 1.88 5.68
C PRO A 55 4.41 3.12 6.18
N ALA A 56 3.82 3.09 7.37
CA ALA A 56 3.18 4.25 7.96
C ALA A 56 4.15 5.42 8.14
N ASN A 57 5.33 5.17 8.72
CA ASN A 57 6.35 6.21 8.92
C ASN A 57 7.04 6.62 7.60
N VAL A 58 7.16 5.70 6.63
CA VAL A 58 7.62 6.05 5.28
C VAL A 58 6.63 7.00 4.62
N LEU A 59 5.34 6.68 4.66
CA LEU A 59 4.27 7.53 4.09
C LEU A 59 4.23 8.92 4.72
N GLN A 60 4.44 9.03 6.04
CA GLN A 60 4.58 10.31 6.73
C GLN A 60 5.66 11.17 6.09
N ASN A 61 6.82 10.57 5.79
CA ASN A 61 7.94 11.28 5.15
C ASN A 61 7.62 11.66 3.70
N VAL A 62 7.02 10.75 2.92
CA VAL A 62 6.59 11.02 1.53
C VAL A 62 5.59 12.17 1.48
N LEU A 63 4.60 12.19 2.37
CA LEU A 63 3.61 13.26 2.43
C LEU A 63 4.20 14.57 2.96
N GLY A 64 5.29 14.52 3.73
CA GLY A 64 5.87 15.69 4.39
C GLY A 64 5.08 16.14 5.63
N ILE A 65 4.39 15.20 6.31
CA ILE A 65 3.63 15.49 7.52
C ILE A 65 4.61 15.66 8.70
N PRO A 66 4.49 16.72 9.52
CA PRO A 66 5.29 16.91 10.72
C PRO A 66 5.14 15.73 11.70
N GLN A 67 6.25 15.36 12.36
CA GLN A 67 6.25 14.24 13.30
C GLN A 67 5.26 14.43 14.47
N ALA A 68 5.08 15.66 14.92
CA ALA A 68 4.14 15.97 16.01
C ALA A 68 2.67 15.67 15.65
N ASP A 69 2.32 15.76 14.37
CA ASP A 69 0.94 15.59 13.89
C ASP A 69 0.65 14.14 13.49
N TRP A 70 1.70 13.35 13.23
CA TRP A 70 1.58 12.06 12.59
C TRP A 70 0.64 11.10 13.32
N GLN A 71 0.73 11.02 14.64
CA GLN A 71 -0.13 10.13 15.42
C GLN A 71 -1.63 10.46 15.26
N GLY A 72 -1.96 11.75 15.18
CA GLY A 72 -3.33 12.21 14.94
C GLY A 72 -3.81 11.85 13.53
N VAL A 73 -2.98 12.13 12.53
CA VAL A 73 -3.27 11.82 11.12
C VAL A 73 -3.43 10.31 10.93
N GLN A 74 -2.55 9.49 11.50
CA GLN A 74 -2.63 8.04 11.42
C GLN A 74 -3.96 7.50 11.98
N LYS A 75 -4.41 8.00 13.13
CA LYS A 75 -5.71 7.61 13.72
C LYS A 75 -6.89 7.96 12.80
N TRP A 76 -6.85 9.09 12.13
CA TRP A 76 -7.89 9.45 11.17
C TRP A 76 -7.85 8.57 9.94
N VAL A 77 -6.66 8.25 9.42
CA VAL A 77 -6.49 7.30 8.30
C VAL A 77 -7.06 5.93 8.67
N GLU A 78 -6.68 5.39 9.83
CA GLU A 78 -7.20 4.11 10.35
C GLU A 78 -8.72 4.12 10.49
N GLY A 79 -9.29 5.23 10.98
CA GLY A 79 -10.74 5.40 11.08
C GLY A 79 -11.44 5.43 9.73
N VAL A 80 -10.86 6.11 8.73
CA VAL A 80 -11.38 6.10 7.35
C VAL A 80 -11.38 4.69 6.78
N VAL A 81 -10.27 3.97 6.93
CA VAL A 81 -10.11 2.59 6.47
C VAL A 81 -11.15 1.67 7.09
N ALA A 82 -11.28 1.70 8.42
CA ALA A 82 -12.28 0.90 9.14
C ALA A 82 -13.73 1.22 8.70
N GLY A 83 -13.99 2.46 8.31
CA GLY A 83 -15.29 2.88 7.79
C GLY A 83 -15.59 2.44 6.35
N HIS A 84 -14.56 2.12 5.56
CA HIS A 84 -14.70 1.64 4.18
C HIS A 84 -14.97 0.13 4.08
N ASP A 85 -14.66 -0.63 5.12
CA ASP A 85 -14.96 -2.06 5.15
C ASP A 85 -16.47 -2.28 5.06
N TYR A 86 -16.90 -2.99 4.02
CA TYR A 86 -18.34 -3.27 3.76
C TYR A 86 -18.99 -4.06 4.88
N THR A 87 -18.22 -4.83 5.63
CA THR A 87 -18.68 -5.64 6.76
C THR A 87 -18.79 -4.84 8.06
N SER A 88 -18.23 -3.63 8.09
CA SER A 88 -18.20 -2.79 9.29
C SER A 88 -19.58 -2.32 9.74
N PRO A 89 -19.80 -2.25 11.06
CA PRO A 89 -21.03 -1.68 11.64
C PRO A 89 -21.26 -0.22 11.22
N VAL A 90 -22.53 0.21 11.21
CA VAL A 90 -22.90 1.60 10.86
C VAL A 90 -22.11 2.64 11.68
N ALA A 91 -21.87 2.38 12.96
CA ALA A 91 -21.09 3.27 13.82
C ALA A 91 -19.65 3.47 13.31
N ALA A 92 -18.99 2.41 12.81
CA ALA A 92 -17.66 2.50 12.22
C ALA A 92 -17.67 3.29 10.91
N LYS A 93 -18.70 3.13 10.08
CA LYS A 93 -18.89 3.90 8.84
C LYS A 93 -19.09 5.39 9.14
N MET A 94 -19.87 5.74 10.16
CA MET A 94 -20.08 7.12 10.60
C MET A 94 -18.78 7.73 11.15
N LEU A 95 -18.01 6.96 11.94
CA LEU A 95 -16.68 7.38 12.43
C LEU A 95 -15.72 7.61 11.26
N GLY A 96 -15.73 6.73 10.27
CA GLY A 96 -14.94 6.87 9.04
C GLY A 96 -15.22 8.18 8.31
N GLY A 97 -16.49 8.56 8.16
CA GLY A 97 -16.87 9.85 7.58
C GLY A 97 -16.35 11.04 8.41
N THR A 98 -16.42 10.97 9.74
CA THR A 98 -15.86 12.00 10.64
C THR A 98 -14.34 12.11 10.49
N CYS A 99 -13.64 10.99 10.42
CA CYS A 99 -12.20 10.94 10.21
C CYS A 99 -11.81 11.50 8.83
N ALA A 100 -12.58 11.21 7.79
CA ALA A 100 -12.34 11.77 6.44
C ALA A 100 -12.48 13.30 6.42
N MET A 101 -13.46 13.85 7.13
CA MET A 101 -13.61 15.30 7.29
C MET A 101 -12.44 15.90 8.07
N ALA A 102 -11.96 15.25 9.12
CA ALA A 102 -10.81 15.69 9.90
C ALA A 102 -9.53 15.71 9.05
N LEU A 103 -9.29 14.67 8.27
CA LEU A 103 -8.18 14.63 7.29
C LEU A 103 -8.27 15.75 6.26
N GLY A 104 -9.46 15.99 5.69
CA GLY A 104 -9.68 17.08 4.76
C GLY A 104 -9.37 18.44 5.39
N GLY A 105 -9.83 18.70 6.61
CA GLY A 105 -9.53 19.92 7.36
C GLY A 105 -8.04 20.07 7.68
N TYR A 106 -7.37 18.99 8.05
CA TYR A 106 -5.93 18.98 8.30
C TYR A 106 -5.12 19.35 7.05
N PHE A 107 -5.36 18.68 5.93
CA PHE A 107 -4.66 19.01 4.69
C PHE A 107 -5.04 20.39 4.15
N GLN A 108 -6.26 20.84 4.38
CA GLN A 108 -6.64 22.22 4.07
C GLN A 108 -5.80 23.24 4.87
N ALA A 109 -5.60 23.02 6.16
CA ALA A 109 -4.76 23.87 7.00
C ALA A 109 -3.29 23.80 6.58
N LEU A 110 -2.78 22.60 6.36
CA LEU A 110 -1.38 22.36 6.02
C LEU A 110 -1.01 22.98 4.65
N THR A 111 -1.89 22.90 3.65
CA THR A 111 -1.68 23.52 2.32
C THR A 111 -1.79 25.05 2.34
N ARG A 112 -2.37 25.64 3.39
CA ARG A 112 -2.42 27.09 3.61
C ARG A 112 -1.24 27.62 4.42
N GLY A 113 -0.39 26.73 4.97
CA GLY A 113 0.78 27.10 5.76
C GLY A 113 0.43 27.71 7.12
N CYS A 114 -0.71 27.38 7.73
CA CYS A 114 -1.14 27.97 8.99
C CYS A 114 -1.72 26.92 9.96
N PRO A 115 -1.26 26.86 11.18
CA PRO A 115 0.00 27.35 11.75
C PRO A 115 1.19 26.38 11.56
N VAL A 116 0.94 25.22 10.99
CA VAL A 116 1.90 24.12 10.78
C VAL A 116 2.40 24.14 9.35
N HIS A 117 3.70 23.95 9.17
CA HIS A 117 4.32 23.87 7.86
C HIS A 117 4.67 22.42 7.52
N ALA A 118 4.37 22.02 6.28
CA ALA A 118 4.82 20.74 5.73
C ALA A 118 6.35 20.68 5.67
N LYS A 119 6.91 19.47 5.74
CA LYS A 119 8.34 19.27 5.51
C LYS A 119 8.69 19.58 4.06
N PRO A 120 9.77 20.31 3.79
CA PRO A 120 10.23 20.58 2.43
C PRO A 120 10.48 19.28 1.65
N GLY A 121 10.08 19.28 0.37
CA GLY A 121 10.25 18.15 -0.55
C GLY A 121 9.28 16.99 -0.34
N GLY A 122 8.34 17.09 0.61
CA GLY A 122 7.21 16.15 0.71
C GLY A 122 6.07 16.52 -0.25
N MET A 123 5.15 15.57 -0.47
CA MET A 123 4.04 15.76 -1.42
C MET A 123 3.22 17.02 -1.14
N VAL A 124 2.99 17.38 0.13
CA VAL A 124 2.25 18.60 0.46
C VAL A 124 2.97 19.84 -0.07
N ASP A 125 4.28 19.95 0.21
CA ASP A 125 5.12 21.07 -0.24
C ASP A 125 5.20 21.13 -1.76
N LEU A 126 5.50 20.01 -2.42
CA LEU A 126 5.59 19.91 -3.88
C LEU A 126 4.26 20.24 -4.57
N MET A 127 3.13 19.74 -4.05
CA MET A 127 1.82 20.01 -4.65
C MET A 127 1.42 21.48 -4.53
N VAL A 128 1.70 22.12 -3.41
CA VAL A 128 1.44 23.56 -3.25
C VAL A 128 2.36 24.40 -4.14
N ALA A 129 3.65 24.03 -4.20
CA ALA A 129 4.64 24.80 -4.95
C ALA A 129 4.55 24.59 -6.47
N GLN A 130 4.15 23.42 -6.93
CA GLN A 130 4.26 23.05 -8.35
C GLN A 130 2.93 22.67 -9.01
N ALA A 131 2.00 21.97 -8.31
CA ALA A 131 0.77 21.49 -8.94
C ALA A 131 -0.26 22.61 -9.13
N GLU A 132 -0.45 23.51 -8.18
CA GLU A 132 -1.35 24.67 -8.31
C GLU A 132 -0.94 25.57 -9.50
N PRO A 133 0.35 25.96 -9.67
CA PRO A 133 0.80 26.69 -10.84
C PRO A 133 0.59 25.98 -12.19
N GLN A 134 0.56 24.65 -12.19
CA GLN A 134 0.27 23.83 -13.38
C GLN A 134 -1.23 23.63 -13.64
N GLY A 135 -2.10 24.33 -12.90
CA GLY A 135 -3.55 24.33 -13.10
C GLY A 135 -4.33 23.30 -12.31
N MET A 136 -3.71 22.66 -11.30
CA MET A 136 -4.43 21.83 -10.33
C MET A 136 -5.16 22.74 -9.33
N LEU A 137 -6.46 22.51 -9.17
CA LEU A 137 -7.25 23.34 -8.26
C LEU A 137 -6.92 22.97 -6.80
N ARG A 138 -6.98 23.96 -5.91
CA ARG A 138 -6.62 23.76 -4.50
C ARG A 138 -7.39 22.61 -3.82
N TYR A 139 -8.67 22.48 -4.10
CA TYR A 139 -9.44 21.36 -3.54
C TYR A 139 -9.00 20.01 -4.12
N GLU A 140 -8.53 19.96 -5.38
CA GLU A 140 -7.97 18.74 -5.98
C GLU A 140 -6.66 18.36 -5.31
N VAL A 141 -5.79 19.33 -4.99
CA VAL A 141 -4.59 19.13 -4.17
C VAL A 141 -4.96 18.50 -2.84
N GLN A 142 -5.91 19.08 -2.11
CA GLN A 142 -6.34 18.59 -0.80
C GLN A 142 -6.91 17.17 -0.86
N MET A 143 -7.82 16.91 -1.81
CA MET A 143 -8.43 15.59 -1.97
C MET A 143 -7.42 14.54 -2.42
N THR A 144 -6.46 14.90 -3.23
CA THR A 144 -5.36 14.01 -3.62
C THR A 144 -4.49 13.65 -2.42
N LEU A 145 -4.16 14.61 -1.55
CA LEU A 145 -3.39 14.35 -0.33
C LEU A 145 -4.15 13.44 0.65
N VAL A 146 -5.47 13.63 0.81
CA VAL A 146 -6.32 12.71 1.58
C VAL A 146 -6.26 11.31 0.98
N ASN A 147 -6.44 11.19 -0.33
CA ASN A 147 -6.39 9.89 -1.01
C ASN A 147 -5.03 9.21 -0.88
N LEU A 148 -3.93 9.95 -1.05
CA LEU A 148 -2.57 9.44 -0.87
C LEU A 148 -2.32 8.97 0.57
N ALA A 149 -2.83 9.68 1.57
CA ALA A 149 -2.72 9.27 2.96
C ALA A 149 -3.45 7.96 3.24
N VAL A 150 -4.69 7.81 2.76
CA VAL A 150 -5.52 6.62 2.99
C VAL A 150 -5.02 5.43 2.16
N ALA A 151 -4.86 5.59 0.85
CA ALA A 151 -4.46 4.50 -0.04
C ALA A 151 -3.01 4.03 0.20
N GLY A 152 -2.10 4.98 0.48
CA GLY A 152 -0.70 4.68 0.74
C GLY A 152 -0.46 3.94 2.06
N TYR A 153 -1.32 4.16 3.07
CA TYR A 153 -1.25 3.46 4.34
C TYR A 153 -1.56 1.97 4.20
N LEU A 154 -2.61 1.62 3.47
CA LEU A 154 -3.14 0.25 3.40
C LEU A 154 -2.22 -0.74 2.68
N SER A 155 -1.81 -0.41 1.48
CA SER A 155 -1.24 -1.40 0.55
C SER A 155 0.15 -1.89 0.94
N ALA A 156 0.98 -1.02 1.50
CA ALA A 156 2.34 -1.38 1.90
C ALA A 156 2.37 -2.20 3.20
N VAL A 157 1.44 -1.96 4.13
CA VAL A 157 1.24 -2.77 5.35
C VAL A 157 0.92 -4.22 4.98
N PHE A 158 0.03 -4.39 4.03
CA PHE A 158 -0.48 -5.70 3.64
C PHE A 158 0.60 -6.57 2.99
N LEU A 159 1.44 -5.99 2.13
CA LEU A 159 2.51 -6.72 1.48
C LEU A 159 3.56 -7.27 2.47
N LEU A 160 4.01 -6.46 3.43
CA LEU A 160 5.01 -6.90 4.41
C LEU A 160 4.50 -8.02 5.32
N GLY A 161 3.27 -7.89 5.82
CA GLY A 161 2.65 -8.92 6.68
C GLY A 161 2.39 -10.22 5.93
N THR A 162 1.63 -10.13 4.83
CA THR A 162 1.23 -11.31 4.04
C THR A 162 2.40 -11.94 3.31
N GLY A 163 3.32 -11.13 2.76
CA GLY A 163 4.53 -11.63 2.12
C GLY A 163 5.45 -12.38 3.09
N THR A 164 5.59 -11.87 4.33
CA THR A 164 6.33 -12.62 5.37
C THR A 164 5.65 -13.93 5.72
N LEU A 165 4.31 -13.94 5.87
CA LEU A 165 3.58 -15.19 6.09
C LEU A 165 3.80 -16.19 4.95
N ASN A 166 3.77 -15.75 3.71
CA ASN A 166 4.01 -16.61 2.55
C ASN A 166 5.42 -17.18 2.56
N LEU A 167 6.44 -16.39 2.86
CA LEU A 167 7.81 -16.90 3.04
C LEU A 167 7.91 -17.94 4.17
N LEU A 168 7.25 -17.71 5.31
CA LEU A 168 7.27 -18.64 6.42
C LEU A 168 6.48 -19.94 6.17
N LYS A 169 5.51 -19.92 5.26
CA LYS A 169 4.77 -21.11 4.81
C LYS A 169 5.51 -21.89 3.72
N HIS A 170 6.47 -21.28 3.04
CA HIS A 170 7.28 -21.87 1.98
C HIS A 170 8.78 -21.76 2.34
N PRO A 171 9.26 -22.56 3.31
CA PRO A 171 10.60 -22.43 3.85
C PRO A 171 11.70 -22.61 2.79
N GLU A 172 11.45 -23.40 1.73
CA GLU A 172 12.34 -23.55 0.59
C GLU A 172 12.52 -22.24 -0.19
N GLN A 173 11.45 -21.45 -0.32
CA GLN A 173 11.49 -20.14 -0.98
C GLN A 173 12.18 -19.09 -0.08
N LEU A 174 11.95 -19.16 1.23
CA LEU A 174 12.64 -18.33 2.20
C LEU A 174 14.15 -18.58 2.19
N ASP A 175 14.56 -19.85 2.19
CA ASP A 175 15.98 -20.25 2.12
C ASP A 175 16.61 -19.86 0.78
N LEU A 176 15.88 -19.98 -0.32
CA LEU A 176 16.30 -19.51 -1.63
C LEU A 176 16.56 -17.99 -1.60
N LEU A 177 15.62 -17.19 -1.08
CA LEU A 177 15.76 -15.74 -1.01
C LEU A 177 16.94 -15.29 -0.14
N ARG A 178 17.20 -16.01 0.97
CA ARG A 178 18.40 -15.78 1.82
C ARG A 178 19.72 -16.05 1.10
N LYS A 179 19.76 -17.10 0.28
CA LYS A 179 20.96 -17.48 -0.50
C LYS A 179 21.14 -16.61 -1.75
N ARG A 180 20.06 -16.08 -2.28
CA ARG A 180 20.01 -15.32 -3.52
C ARG A 180 19.24 -14.01 -3.34
N PRO A 181 19.80 -13.05 -2.58
CA PRO A 181 19.14 -11.78 -2.26
C PRO A 181 18.85 -10.91 -3.50
N GLU A 182 19.52 -11.17 -4.63
CA GLU A 182 19.23 -10.53 -5.92
C GLU A 182 17.81 -10.84 -6.44
N LEU A 183 17.18 -11.92 -5.96
CA LEU A 183 15.80 -12.26 -6.29
C LEU A 183 14.77 -11.37 -5.59
N MET A 184 15.19 -10.48 -4.67
CA MET A 184 14.25 -9.70 -3.85
C MET A 184 13.24 -8.91 -4.67
N SER A 185 13.66 -8.27 -5.75
CA SER A 185 12.72 -7.52 -6.61
C SER A 185 11.68 -8.43 -7.24
N ASN A 186 12.09 -9.60 -7.74
CA ASN A 186 11.18 -10.59 -8.31
C ASN A 186 10.25 -11.20 -7.24
N ALA A 187 10.78 -11.42 -6.04
CA ALA A 187 10.02 -11.91 -4.89
C ALA A 187 8.86 -10.95 -4.53
N ILE A 188 9.08 -9.63 -4.59
CA ILE A 188 8.04 -8.64 -4.35
C ILE A 188 6.91 -8.75 -5.39
N GLU A 189 7.24 -8.88 -6.68
CA GLU A 189 6.23 -9.01 -7.73
C GLU A 189 5.46 -10.34 -7.59
N GLU A 190 6.14 -11.45 -7.23
CA GLU A 190 5.47 -12.72 -6.97
C GLU A 190 4.57 -12.67 -5.72
N MET A 191 4.98 -11.99 -4.65
CA MET A 191 4.12 -11.75 -3.48
C MET A 191 2.86 -10.98 -3.85
N LEU A 192 2.99 -9.95 -4.71
CA LEU A 192 1.89 -9.14 -5.22
C LEU A 192 0.97 -9.94 -6.14
N ARG A 193 1.51 -10.90 -6.91
CA ARG A 193 0.72 -11.81 -7.71
C ARG A 193 -0.03 -12.83 -6.84
N TYR A 194 0.71 -13.50 -5.95
CA TYR A 194 0.23 -14.67 -5.19
C TYR A 194 -0.84 -14.32 -4.17
N ASP A 195 -0.65 -13.22 -3.44
CA ASP A 195 -1.60 -12.67 -2.47
C ASP A 195 -1.67 -11.14 -2.60
N ALA A 196 -2.26 -10.66 -3.70
CA ALA A 196 -2.43 -9.22 -3.93
C ALA A 196 -3.20 -8.56 -2.76
N PRO A 197 -2.73 -7.41 -2.24
CA PRO A 197 -3.47 -6.67 -1.21
C PRO A 197 -4.88 -6.28 -1.67
N ALA A 198 -5.04 -5.80 -2.90
CA ALA A 198 -6.33 -5.52 -3.51
C ALA A 198 -6.85 -6.76 -4.26
N GLN A 199 -8.01 -7.26 -3.84
CA GLN A 199 -8.63 -8.45 -4.43
C GLN A 199 -9.68 -8.12 -5.48
N LEU A 200 -10.36 -6.99 -5.33
CA LEU A 200 -11.46 -6.55 -6.17
C LEU A 200 -11.23 -5.11 -6.64
N ALA A 201 -11.70 -4.79 -7.84
CA ALA A 201 -11.70 -3.44 -8.37
C ALA A 201 -13.00 -3.16 -9.14
N ASP A 202 -13.80 -2.22 -8.64
CA ASP A 202 -15.05 -1.84 -9.25
C ASP A 202 -14.87 -0.84 -10.38
N ARG A 203 -15.71 -0.98 -11.41
CA ARG A 203 -15.86 -0.06 -12.54
C ARG A 203 -17.32 0.14 -12.83
N TYR A 204 -17.66 1.30 -13.38
CA TYR A 204 -18.98 1.58 -13.90
C TYR A 204 -18.90 1.78 -15.41
N CYS A 205 -19.82 1.14 -16.15
CA CYS A 205 -19.90 1.31 -17.59
C CYS A 205 -20.27 2.75 -17.94
N ALA A 206 -19.40 3.45 -18.65
CA ALA A 206 -19.68 4.81 -19.12
C ALA A 206 -20.65 4.85 -20.30
N VAL A 207 -20.68 3.77 -21.08
CA VAL A 207 -21.53 3.57 -22.27
C VAL A 207 -22.00 2.12 -22.32
N ASP A 208 -23.05 1.85 -23.10
CA ASP A 208 -23.44 0.47 -23.42
C ASP A 208 -22.26 -0.28 -24.05
N THR A 209 -21.95 -1.46 -23.55
CA THR A 209 -20.80 -2.25 -23.97
C THR A 209 -21.05 -3.74 -23.83
N GLU A 210 -20.13 -4.56 -24.33
CA GLU A 210 -20.15 -6.02 -24.16
C GLU A 210 -18.82 -6.50 -23.56
N ILE A 211 -18.89 -7.37 -22.56
CA ILE A 211 -17.73 -8.01 -21.95
C ILE A 211 -18.00 -9.51 -21.87
N GLY A 212 -17.16 -10.33 -22.51
CA GLY A 212 -17.28 -11.79 -22.46
C GLY A 212 -18.63 -12.33 -22.96
N GLY A 213 -19.28 -11.66 -23.92
CA GLY A 213 -20.60 -12.03 -24.45
C GLY A 213 -21.77 -11.52 -23.60
N VAL A 214 -21.52 -10.82 -22.50
CA VAL A 214 -22.55 -10.21 -21.64
C VAL A 214 -22.75 -8.75 -22.04
N GLN A 215 -24.02 -8.39 -22.37
CA GLN A 215 -24.40 -7.02 -22.68
C GLN A 215 -24.54 -6.21 -21.38
N LEU A 216 -23.86 -5.08 -21.30
CA LEU A 216 -23.84 -4.16 -20.17
C LEU A 216 -24.40 -2.81 -20.61
N LYS A 217 -25.11 -2.15 -19.73
CA LYS A 217 -25.67 -0.82 -19.92
C LYS A 217 -24.80 0.26 -19.27
N ALA A 218 -24.88 1.47 -19.79
CA ALA A 218 -24.30 2.63 -19.12
C ALA A 218 -24.85 2.73 -17.67
N GLY A 219 -23.94 2.83 -16.70
CA GLY A 219 -24.24 2.83 -15.26
C GLY A 219 -24.17 1.47 -14.58
N ASP A 220 -24.06 0.37 -15.33
CA ASP A 220 -23.85 -0.96 -14.72
C ASP A 220 -22.50 -1.03 -14.02
N GLN A 221 -22.48 -1.66 -12.86
CA GLN A 221 -21.26 -1.93 -12.11
C GLN A 221 -20.66 -3.26 -12.55
N VAL A 222 -19.35 -3.26 -12.78
CA VAL A 222 -18.53 -4.44 -13.06
C VAL A 222 -17.41 -4.52 -12.04
N THR A 223 -17.30 -5.65 -11.37
CA THR A 223 -16.20 -5.91 -10.42
C THR A 223 -15.17 -6.82 -11.05
N ALA A 224 -13.96 -6.32 -11.26
CA ALA A 224 -12.82 -7.14 -11.65
C ALA A 224 -12.27 -7.87 -10.42
N VAL A 225 -12.17 -9.21 -10.52
CA VAL A 225 -11.64 -10.06 -9.43
C VAL A 225 -10.13 -10.23 -9.64
N LEU A 226 -9.34 -9.27 -9.13
CA LEU A 226 -7.88 -9.20 -9.32
C LEU A 226 -7.18 -10.43 -8.75
N GLY A 227 -7.62 -10.90 -7.57
CA GLY A 227 -7.07 -12.12 -6.95
C GLY A 227 -7.25 -13.37 -7.82
N SER A 228 -8.36 -13.49 -8.55
CA SER A 228 -8.60 -14.57 -9.51
C SER A 228 -7.77 -14.38 -10.77
N ALA A 229 -7.73 -13.16 -11.32
CA ALA A 229 -6.94 -12.86 -12.52
C ALA A 229 -5.44 -13.15 -12.31
N ASN A 230 -4.90 -12.90 -11.11
CA ASN A 230 -3.53 -13.21 -10.74
C ASN A 230 -3.25 -14.73 -10.60
N ARG A 231 -4.28 -15.56 -10.69
CA ARG A 231 -4.23 -17.02 -10.67
C ARG A 231 -4.76 -17.65 -11.96
N ASP A 232 -4.92 -16.87 -13.04
CA ASP A 232 -5.41 -17.37 -14.31
C ASP A 232 -4.33 -18.26 -15.00
N PRO A 233 -4.61 -19.56 -15.23
CA PRO A 233 -3.67 -20.45 -15.89
C PRO A 233 -3.44 -20.10 -17.38
N ALA A 234 -4.26 -19.25 -17.98
CA ALA A 234 -4.01 -18.74 -19.32
C ALA A 234 -2.88 -17.68 -19.36
N VAL A 235 -2.51 -17.12 -18.20
CA VAL A 235 -1.47 -16.09 -18.07
C VAL A 235 -0.28 -16.58 -17.27
N PHE A 236 -0.53 -17.36 -16.21
CA PHE A 236 0.50 -17.80 -15.27
C PHE A 236 0.64 -19.32 -15.25
N ASP A 237 1.83 -19.81 -15.53
CA ASP A 237 2.14 -21.23 -15.40
C ASP A 237 2.08 -21.66 -13.92
N ASN A 238 1.38 -22.76 -13.60
CA ASN A 238 1.20 -23.25 -12.24
C ASN A 238 0.82 -22.13 -11.25
N PRO A 239 -0.32 -21.42 -11.45
CA PRO A 239 -0.65 -20.17 -10.80
C PRO A 239 -0.76 -20.28 -9.28
N ASP A 240 -1.04 -21.46 -8.74
CA ASP A 240 -1.16 -21.72 -7.30
C ASP A 240 0.17 -22.01 -6.61
N THR A 241 1.28 -22.05 -7.37
CA THR A 241 2.62 -22.21 -6.81
C THR A 241 3.21 -20.84 -6.49
N PHE A 242 3.71 -20.69 -5.25
CA PHE A 242 4.50 -19.52 -4.83
C PHE A 242 5.96 -19.76 -5.22
N ASP A 243 6.44 -19.08 -6.24
CA ASP A 243 7.78 -19.28 -6.81
C ASP A 243 8.49 -17.94 -7.04
N LEU A 244 9.51 -17.66 -6.24
CA LEU A 244 10.29 -16.42 -6.32
C LEU A 244 11.18 -16.31 -7.59
N GLN A 245 11.28 -17.38 -8.38
CA GLN A 245 12.00 -17.39 -9.65
C GLN A 245 11.06 -17.29 -10.87
N ARG A 246 9.78 -17.11 -10.65
CA ARG A 246 8.78 -16.97 -11.70
C ARG A 246 9.14 -15.85 -12.69
N THR A 247 9.05 -16.12 -13.98
CA THR A 247 9.42 -15.16 -15.04
C THR A 247 8.26 -14.31 -15.53
N ASP A 248 7.03 -14.75 -15.31
CA ASP A 248 5.78 -14.10 -15.74
C ASP A 248 5.13 -13.23 -14.62
N CYS A 249 5.74 -13.13 -13.43
CA CYS A 249 5.16 -12.44 -12.29
C CYS A 249 4.78 -10.98 -12.55
N LEU A 250 5.49 -10.28 -13.46
CA LEU A 250 5.20 -8.88 -13.81
C LEU A 250 3.84 -8.65 -14.49
N ALA A 251 3.20 -9.72 -14.99
CA ALA A 251 1.86 -9.65 -15.58
C ALA A 251 0.75 -9.53 -14.53
N HIS A 252 1.09 -9.52 -13.23
CA HIS A 252 0.09 -9.43 -12.17
C HIS A 252 -0.67 -8.11 -12.18
N LEU A 253 -1.92 -8.15 -11.72
CA LEU A 253 -2.81 -6.99 -11.57
C LEU A 253 -2.85 -6.45 -10.13
N GLY A 254 -1.86 -6.75 -9.30
CA GLY A 254 -1.80 -6.28 -7.90
C GLY A 254 -1.71 -4.77 -7.76
N PHE A 255 -1.30 -4.06 -8.80
CA PHE A 255 -1.31 -2.60 -8.91
C PHE A 255 -2.41 -2.06 -9.84
N GLY A 256 -3.35 -2.91 -10.25
CA GLY A 256 -4.32 -2.58 -11.29
C GLY A 256 -3.71 -2.47 -12.66
N ASP A 257 -4.45 -1.89 -13.59
CA ASP A 257 -4.02 -1.66 -14.98
C ASP A 257 -4.72 -0.45 -15.59
N GLY A 258 -4.27 -0.02 -16.77
CA GLY A 258 -4.80 1.10 -17.53
C GLY A 258 -4.44 2.46 -16.95
N ILE A 259 -5.27 3.47 -17.26
CA ILE A 259 -5.01 4.87 -16.89
C ILE A 259 -4.93 5.09 -15.37
N HIS A 260 -5.58 4.24 -14.58
CA HIS A 260 -5.58 4.26 -13.12
C HIS A 260 -4.54 3.31 -12.48
N TYR A 261 -3.54 2.84 -13.24
CA TYR A 261 -2.43 2.07 -12.66
C TYR A 261 -1.88 2.76 -11.41
N CYS A 262 -1.56 1.99 -10.38
CA CYS A 262 -1.25 2.50 -9.04
C CYS A 262 -0.13 3.53 -9.05
N LEU A 263 -0.44 4.75 -8.57
CA LEU A 263 0.55 5.82 -8.41
C LEU A 263 1.63 5.43 -7.39
N GLY A 264 1.27 4.63 -6.37
CA GLY A 264 2.17 4.17 -5.31
C GLY A 264 3.09 3.02 -5.69
N ALA A 265 2.93 2.39 -6.87
CA ALA A 265 3.73 1.24 -7.27
C ALA A 265 5.25 1.47 -7.20
N PRO A 266 5.81 2.61 -7.65
CA PRO A 266 7.23 2.92 -7.49
C PRO A 266 7.69 2.99 -6.02
N LEU A 267 6.84 3.51 -5.13
CA LEU A 267 7.14 3.56 -3.69
C LEU A 267 7.24 2.16 -3.10
N VAL A 268 6.28 1.30 -3.40
CA VAL A 268 6.27 -0.10 -2.92
C VAL A 268 7.52 -0.83 -3.40
N ARG A 269 7.88 -0.70 -4.69
CA ARG A 269 9.07 -1.31 -5.30
C ARG A 269 10.40 -0.80 -4.73
N LYS A 270 10.43 0.40 -4.15
CA LYS A 270 11.58 0.93 -3.43
C LYS A 270 11.63 0.48 -1.96
N VAL A 271 10.51 0.48 -1.28
CA VAL A 271 10.44 0.29 0.18
C VAL A 271 10.34 -1.17 0.59
N ALA A 272 9.56 -1.98 -0.11
CA ALA A 272 9.36 -3.38 0.26
C ALA A 272 10.65 -4.21 0.21
N PRO A 273 11.51 -4.11 -0.82
CA PRO A 273 12.81 -4.80 -0.83
C PRO A 273 13.68 -4.44 0.38
N VAL A 274 13.74 -3.16 0.75
CA VAL A 274 14.47 -2.69 1.93
C VAL A 274 13.90 -3.29 3.20
N GLY A 275 12.56 -3.26 3.34
CA GLY A 275 11.87 -3.83 4.49
C GLY A 275 12.12 -5.32 4.66
N PHE A 276 11.94 -6.11 3.60
CA PHE A 276 12.19 -7.56 3.64
C PHE A 276 13.67 -7.88 3.88
N LYS A 277 14.58 -7.18 3.21
CA LYS A 277 16.02 -7.39 3.42
C LYS A 277 16.40 -7.22 4.89
N ILE A 278 16.02 -6.11 5.50
CA ILE A 278 16.34 -5.81 6.90
C ILE A 278 15.67 -6.81 7.85
N LEU A 279 14.42 -7.19 7.57
CA LEU A 279 13.71 -8.21 8.33
C LEU A 279 14.47 -9.54 8.34
N LEU A 280 14.84 -10.03 7.16
CA LEU A 280 15.52 -11.33 7.01
C LEU A 280 16.96 -11.32 7.54
N ASP A 281 17.69 -10.22 7.37
CA ASP A 281 19.06 -10.05 7.87
C ASP A 281 19.07 -9.96 9.41
N GLN A 282 18.10 -9.26 9.98
CA GLN A 282 18.07 -9.03 11.42
C GLN A 282 17.38 -10.14 12.23
N LEU A 283 16.48 -10.90 11.59
CA LEU A 283 15.74 -12.01 12.22
C LEU A 283 15.99 -13.32 11.45
N PRO A 284 17.23 -13.87 11.51
CA PRO A 284 17.59 -15.05 10.72
C PRO A 284 16.83 -16.33 11.13
N HIS A 285 16.31 -16.37 12.35
CA HIS A 285 15.57 -17.52 12.92
C HIS A 285 14.06 -17.29 12.96
N LEU A 286 13.54 -16.36 12.15
CA LEU A 286 12.12 -16.04 12.09
C LEU A 286 11.27 -17.26 11.77
N GLN A 287 10.29 -17.58 12.63
CA GLN A 287 9.36 -18.71 12.49
C GLN A 287 7.96 -18.31 12.97
N LEU A 288 6.94 -18.99 12.46
CA LEU A 288 5.57 -18.83 12.99
C LEU A 288 5.51 -19.32 14.45
N ALA A 289 4.90 -18.49 15.32
CA ALA A 289 4.72 -18.79 16.75
C ALA A 289 3.23 -18.88 17.16
N GLY A 290 2.32 -18.83 16.18
CA GLY A 290 0.88 -18.94 16.40
C GLY A 290 0.10 -18.89 15.10
N LEU A 291 -1.22 -18.92 15.18
CA LEU A 291 -2.09 -18.83 14.02
C LEU A 291 -2.19 -17.37 13.56
N PRO A 292 -1.97 -17.09 12.25
CA PRO A 292 -2.20 -15.77 11.70
C PRO A 292 -3.69 -15.46 11.67
N GLN A 293 -4.04 -14.19 11.88
CA GLN A 293 -5.40 -13.69 11.70
C GLN A 293 -5.48 -12.85 10.44
N TRP A 294 -6.52 -13.11 9.65
CA TRP A 294 -6.78 -12.42 8.40
C TRP A 294 -7.84 -11.35 8.57
N GLN A 295 -7.76 -10.32 7.75
CA GLN A 295 -8.82 -9.33 7.59
C GLN A 295 -10.05 -9.97 6.97
N THR A 296 -11.23 -9.45 7.30
CA THR A 296 -12.52 -9.96 6.82
C THR A 296 -13.07 -9.21 5.61
N ASP A 297 -12.45 -8.08 5.24
CA ASP A 297 -12.85 -7.27 4.10
C ASP A 297 -12.65 -8.05 2.78
N PRO A 298 -13.68 -8.22 1.93
CA PRO A 298 -13.56 -8.93 0.67
C PRO A 298 -12.72 -8.18 -0.39
N TYR A 299 -12.60 -6.85 -0.28
CA TYR A 299 -11.82 -6.03 -1.21
C TYR A 299 -10.32 -6.06 -0.91
N LEU A 300 -9.98 -6.30 0.36
CA LEU A 300 -8.60 -6.23 0.83
C LEU A 300 -8.21 -7.56 1.49
N ARG A 301 -7.05 -8.08 1.11
CA ARG A 301 -6.51 -9.31 1.67
C ARG A 301 -5.21 -9.01 2.43
N SER A 302 -5.25 -9.16 3.73
CA SER A 302 -4.10 -8.94 4.59
C SER A 302 -4.15 -9.78 5.85
N VAL A 303 -2.98 -10.11 6.34
CA VAL A 303 -2.79 -10.60 7.71
C VAL A 303 -2.79 -9.41 8.65
N VAL A 304 -3.67 -9.42 9.64
CA VAL A 304 -3.80 -8.36 10.65
C VAL A 304 -3.15 -8.72 11.99
N ASN A 305 -2.82 -9.99 12.18
CA ASN A 305 -2.04 -10.47 13.32
C ASN A 305 -1.14 -11.62 12.87
N LEU A 306 0.16 -11.51 13.09
CA LEU A 306 1.17 -12.50 12.70
C LEU A 306 2.16 -12.72 13.84
N PRO A 307 1.82 -13.63 14.79
CA PRO A 307 2.74 -13.99 15.87
C PRO A 307 3.92 -14.78 15.35
N VAL A 308 5.14 -14.30 15.63
CA VAL A 308 6.39 -14.94 15.22
C VAL A 308 7.36 -15.08 16.38
N SER A 309 8.21 -16.12 16.34
CA SER A 309 9.40 -16.25 17.16
C SER A 309 10.62 -15.76 16.39
N ILE A 310 11.56 -15.17 17.09
CA ILE A 310 12.75 -14.55 16.48
C ILE A 310 14.08 -15.14 16.98
N GLY A 311 13.99 -16.22 17.74
CA GLY A 311 15.15 -16.96 18.28
C GLY A 311 15.38 -16.71 19.75
#